data_e45725a7081b89d1cbc439927ccfb0ba
#
_entry.id   e45725a7081b89d1cbc439927ccfb0ba
#
_cell.length_a   1.000
_cell.length_b   1.000
_cell.length_c   1.000
_cell.angle_alpha   90.00
_cell.angle_beta   90.00
_cell.angle_gamma   90.00
#
_symmetry.space_group_name_H-M   'P 1'
#
loop_
_entity.id
_entity.type
_entity.pdbx_description
1 polymer ?
#
loop_
_entity_poly.entity_id
_entity_poly.type
_entity_poly.pdbx_seq_one_letter_code
_entity_poly.pdbx_strand_id
1 'polypeptide(L)'
;MIIYFADRKMQLLGQASTNLNDGIFIVDDSKTEYVSNGVVIFEATVCYGDTAVKDMRKLCTAGNYLLRKHNAENEFYTIIDREFNEENREVTLYCEDAGMDLLNTIAEKYEASQAYTAVGYIEEWIRGTGFEIGVNEISNLKRKLKWDGESTVAERIASIATQFDNAEVSYSFEVEGMSVKKLLINLWKKRGKDAKVQLRLGRDVKNIRDKESVQTLATALRVTGGTAEGSSEPITLEGYSYDDGDIYIDGKLLKSRSAVAKWGSTWSNGKHIERTYNFETTSQSELCAHAVTELKKLSSPTKTYEVDIVTMPDNLSIGDIVYIVSDKGELYISSRLLELKTSVSGKKIEAKLGDFVEEDSGIDDQVRSLADKLANINTSPGSTASTLSLTVESSRGVVFTDTLVDTTLTAHIYKDGRELTASEIANVGKVVWYKNGTKAHEGTSYRVQNVEAARVSAQLEV
;
A
#
# COMPACT_ATOMS: atom_id res chain seq x y z
N MET A 1 20.98 -9.45 12.89
CA MET A 1 19.85 -10.30 12.50
C MET A 1 20.17 -11.75 12.86
N ILE A 2 19.18 -12.50 13.32
CA ILE A 2 19.27 -13.95 13.56
C ILE A 2 18.09 -14.60 12.86
N ILE A 3 18.33 -15.71 12.18
CA ILE A 3 17.33 -16.60 11.62
C ILE A 3 17.42 -17.97 12.30
N TYR A 4 16.28 -18.57 12.56
CA TYR A 4 16.15 -19.89 13.15
C TYR A 4 15.58 -20.85 12.13
N PHE A 5 16.16 -22.03 12.01
CA PHE A 5 15.68 -23.09 11.12
C PHE A 5 14.89 -24.10 11.92
N ALA A 6 13.73 -24.48 11.45
CA ALA A 6 12.89 -25.50 12.04
C ALA A 6 12.42 -26.51 11.00
N ASP A 7 12.19 -27.75 11.42
CA ASP A 7 11.56 -28.74 10.56
C ASP A 7 10.03 -28.50 10.44
N ARG A 8 9.36 -29.33 9.63
CA ARG A 8 7.90 -29.25 9.43
C ARG A 8 7.06 -29.54 10.68
N LYS A 9 7.69 -29.97 11.77
CA LYS A 9 7.08 -30.16 13.09
C LYS A 9 7.43 -29.02 14.06
N MET A 10 8.01 -27.93 13.56
CA MET A 10 8.47 -26.79 14.34
C MET A 10 9.57 -27.13 15.37
N GLN A 11 10.31 -28.22 15.15
CA GLN A 11 11.48 -28.54 15.99
C GLN A 11 12.67 -27.71 15.51
N LEU A 12 13.30 -26.97 16.43
CA LEU A 12 14.48 -26.17 16.14
C LEU A 12 15.61 -27.04 15.66
N LEU A 13 16.17 -26.76 14.49
CA LEU A 13 17.31 -27.45 13.88
C LEU A 13 18.63 -26.72 14.12
N GLY A 14 18.59 -25.38 14.18
CA GLY A 14 19.76 -24.52 14.34
C GLY A 14 19.45 -23.06 13.98
N GLN A 15 20.50 -22.27 13.90
CA GLN A 15 20.41 -20.84 13.59
C GLN A 15 21.57 -20.35 12.73
N ALA A 16 21.37 -19.24 12.05
CA ALA A 16 22.40 -18.43 11.41
C ALA A 16 22.25 -16.96 11.82
N SER A 17 23.34 -16.22 11.84
CA SER A 17 23.32 -14.80 12.20
C SER A 17 24.15 -13.95 11.24
N THR A 18 23.99 -12.65 11.27
CA THR A 18 24.87 -11.71 10.55
C THR A 18 26.22 -11.48 11.26
N ASN A 19 26.47 -12.20 12.36
CA ASN A 19 27.76 -12.17 13.04
C ASN A 19 28.74 -13.11 12.35
N LEU A 20 29.76 -12.58 11.70
CA LEU A 20 30.78 -13.31 10.94
C LEU A 20 31.67 -14.24 11.81
N ASN A 21 31.64 -14.10 13.13
CA ASN A 21 32.38 -14.96 14.05
C ASN A 21 31.64 -16.28 14.36
N ASP A 22 30.38 -16.39 13.96
CA ASP A 22 29.62 -17.63 14.10
C ASP A 22 30.05 -18.63 13.01
N GLY A 23 30.01 -19.89 13.29
CA GLY A 23 30.40 -20.95 12.33
C GLY A 23 29.44 -21.05 11.14
N ILE A 24 28.24 -20.48 11.26
CA ILE A 24 27.20 -20.35 10.24
C ILE A 24 26.72 -18.91 10.27
N PHE A 25 26.92 -18.16 9.19
CA PHE A 25 26.61 -16.75 9.15
C PHE A 25 25.99 -16.29 7.83
N ILE A 26 25.20 -15.22 7.91
CA ILE A 26 24.48 -14.63 6.77
C ILE A 26 25.36 -13.52 6.19
N VAL A 27 25.66 -13.61 4.91
CA VAL A 27 26.46 -12.58 4.19
C VAL A 27 25.59 -11.64 3.36
N ASP A 28 24.44 -12.13 2.90
CA ASP A 28 23.49 -11.32 2.16
C ASP A 28 22.06 -11.72 2.52
N ASP A 29 21.15 -10.78 2.51
CA ASP A 29 19.72 -11.01 2.71
C ASP A 29 18.87 -9.97 1.97
N SER A 30 17.66 -10.37 1.64
CA SER A 30 16.69 -9.52 0.99
C SER A 30 15.28 -9.94 1.40
N LYS A 31 14.50 -9.03 1.94
CA LYS A 31 13.06 -9.19 2.17
C LYS A 31 12.31 -8.32 1.18
N THR A 32 11.42 -8.90 0.39
CA THR A 32 10.58 -8.18 -0.57
C THR A 32 9.11 -8.37 -0.19
N GLU A 33 8.41 -7.26 -0.02
CA GLU A 33 6.99 -7.20 0.30
C GLU A 33 6.23 -6.58 -0.87
N TYR A 34 5.06 -7.14 -1.18
CA TYR A 34 4.18 -6.67 -2.26
C TYR A 34 2.79 -6.31 -1.71
N VAL A 35 2.21 -5.24 -2.26
CA VAL A 35 0.81 -4.91 -1.99
C VAL A 35 -0.13 -5.87 -2.71
N SER A 36 0.21 -6.25 -3.95
CA SER A 36 -0.71 -6.89 -4.89
C SER A 36 -1.18 -8.29 -4.50
N ASN A 37 -0.31 -9.08 -3.89
CA ASN A 37 -0.60 -10.49 -3.54
C ASN A 37 -0.41 -10.81 -2.06
N GLY A 38 0.11 -9.85 -1.29
CA GLY A 38 0.36 -10.00 0.14
C GLY A 38 1.46 -11.00 0.51
N VAL A 39 2.10 -11.64 -0.46
CA VAL A 39 3.20 -12.59 -0.23
C VAL A 39 4.47 -11.83 0.06
N VAL A 40 5.23 -12.31 1.04
CA VAL A 40 6.56 -11.81 1.37
C VAL A 40 7.59 -12.83 0.93
N ILE A 41 8.59 -12.37 0.18
CA ILE A 41 9.72 -13.17 -0.25
C ILE A 41 10.92 -12.82 0.63
N PHE A 42 11.62 -13.84 1.12
CA PHE A 42 12.88 -13.68 1.84
C PHE A 42 13.97 -14.52 1.18
N GLU A 43 15.02 -13.84 0.75
CA GLU A 43 16.21 -14.48 0.19
C GLU A 43 17.38 -14.27 1.15
N ALA A 44 18.25 -15.26 1.28
CA ALA A 44 19.46 -15.13 2.09
C ALA A 44 20.60 -16.01 1.54
N THR A 45 21.82 -15.49 1.61
CA THR A 45 23.04 -16.26 1.38
C THR A 45 23.70 -16.52 2.72
N VAL A 46 23.80 -17.81 3.05
CA VAL A 46 24.38 -18.30 4.31
C VAL A 46 25.69 -18.98 4.03
N CYS A 47 26.78 -18.52 4.66
CA CYS A 47 28.09 -19.13 4.60
C CYS A 47 28.34 -20.03 5.82
N TYR A 48 29.18 -21.05 5.64
CA TYR A 48 29.47 -22.04 6.67
C TYR A 48 30.89 -22.55 6.61
N GLY A 49 31.43 -22.96 7.77
CA GLY A 49 32.75 -23.64 7.87
C GLY A 49 32.73 -25.12 7.50
N ASP A 50 33.90 -25.71 7.29
CA ASP A 50 34.05 -27.13 6.87
C ASP A 50 33.33 -28.14 7.78
N THR A 51 33.29 -27.86 9.07
CA THR A 51 32.66 -28.74 10.07
C THR A 51 31.15 -28.71 10.02
N ALA A 52 30.56 -27.68 9.43
CA ALA A 52 29.11 -27.42 9.43
C ALA A 52 28.39 -27.97 8.17
N VAL A 53 29.09 -28.56 7.19
CA VAL A 53 28.50 -28.99 5.90
C VAL A 53 27.27 -29.89 6.08
N LYS A 54 27.35 -30.88 6.97
CA LYS A 54 26.24 -31.83 7.22
C LYS A 54 25.05 -31.12 7.88
N ASP A 55 25.34 -30.22 8.81
CA ASP A 55 24.30 -29.45 9.51
C ASP A 55 23.59 -28.52 8.54
N MET A 56 24.33 -27.80 7.68
CA MET A 56 23.76 -26.92 6.66
C MET A 56 22.82 -27.64 5.70
N ARG A 57 23.18 -28.88 5.26
CA ARG A 57 22.29 -29.67 4.40
C ARG A 57 20.98 -30.03 5.09
N LYS A 58 21.02 -30.22 6.42
CA LYS A 58 19.83 -30.48 7.24
C LYS A 58 19.03 -29.20 7.50
N LEU A 59 19.70 -28.12 7.88
CA LEU A 59 19.06 -26.85 8.18
C LEU A 59 18.31 -26.28 6.96
N CYS A 60 18.98 -26.26 5.82
CA CYS A 60 18.49 -25.66 4.59
C CYS A 60 17.73 -26.64 3.69
N THR A 61 17.13 -27.70 4.25
CA THR A 61 16.28 -28.60 3.47
C THR A 61 15.06 -27.85 2.95
N ALA A 62 14.79 -27.92 1.63
CA ALA A 62 13.59 -27.35 1.06
C ALA A 62 12.34 -27.92 1.75
N GLY A 63 11.38 -27.06 2.06
CA GLY A 63 10.23 -27.38 2.89
C GLY A 63 10.43 -27.13 4.39
N ASN A 64 11.65 -26.95 4.89
CA ASN A 64 11.86 -26.50 6.27
C ASN A 64 11.37 -25.06 6.45
N TYR A 65 11.12 -24.69 7.70
CA TYR A 65 10.72 -23.36 8.08
C TYR A 65 11.91 -22.50 8.53
N LEU A 66 11.79 -21.22 8.27
CA LEU A 66 12.71 -20.19 8.71
C LEU A 66 11.91 -19.14 9.51
N LEU A 67 12.34 -18.90 10.74
CA LEU A 67 11.76 -17.87 11.60
C LEU A 67 12.77 -16.76 11.79
N ARG A 68 12.32 -15.52 11.62
CA ARG A 68 13.12 -14.33 11.85
C ARG A 68 12.35 -13.37 12.75
N LYS A 69 13.05 -12.71 13.65
CA LYS A 69 12.53 -11.58 14.40
C LYS A 69 13.24 -10.32 13.96
N HIS A 70 12.48 -9.37 13.43
CA HIS A 70 12.99 -8.07 13.00
C HIS A 70 12.02 -6.97 13.42
N ASN A 71 12.53 -5.86 14.01
CA ASN A 71 11.74 -4.70 14.43
C ASN A 71 10.46 -5.04 15.22
N ALA A 72 10.56 -5.98 16.16
CA ALA A 72 9.46 -6.51 16.97
C ALA A 72 8.40 -7.35 16.21
N GLU A 73 8.53 -7.51 14.91
CA GLU A 73 7.70 -8.41 14.10
C GLU A 73 8.32 -9.82 14.06
N ASN A 74 7.48 -10.82 14.11
CA ASN A 74 7.87 -12.19 13.89
C ASN A 74 7.56 -12.56 12.46
N GLU A 75 8.57 -13.00 11.73
CA GLU A 75 8.47 -13.42 10.35
C GLU A 75 8.62 -14.94 10.27
N PHE A 76 7.78 -15.54 9.46
CA PHE A 76 7.68 -16.99 9.34
C PHE A 76 7.62 -17.39 7.86
N TYR A 77 8.63 -18.11 7.39
CA TYR A 77 8.84 -18.46 5.99
C TYR A 77 8.96 -19.96 5.80
N THR A 78 8.65 -20.41 4.59
CA THR A 78 8.97 -21.76 4.09
C THR A 78 10.13 -21.65 3.12
N ILE A 79 11.16 -22.48 3.26
CA ILE A 79 12.24 -22.59 2.28
C ILE A 79 11.69 -23.31 1.05
N ILE A 80 11.52 -22.57 -0.04
CA ILE A 80 10.99 -23.10 -1.31
C ILE A 80 12.13 -23.71 -2.11
N ASP A 81 13.20 -22.93 -2.32
CA ASP A 81 14.37 -23.36 -3.06
C ASP A 81 15.66 -23.09 -2.31
N ARG A 82 16.66 -23.90 -2.61
CA ARG A 82 18.02 -23.72 -2.10
C ARG A 82 19.05 -24.10 -3.16
N GLU A 83 20.13 -23.36 -3.20
CA GLU A 83 21.30 -23.69 -4.01
C GLU A 83 22.54 -23.78 -3.13
N PHE A 84 23.23 -24.92 -3.18
CA PHE A 84 24.52 -25.13 -2.50
C PHE A 84 25.66 -24.87 -3.47
N ASN A 85 26.55 -23.97 -3.10
CA ASN A 85 27.85 -23.82 -3.73
C ASN A 85 28.93 -24.33 -2.78
N GLU A 86 29.39 -25.54 -3.02
CA GLU A 86 30.40 -26.19 -2.15
C GLU A 86 31.77 -25.54 -2.27
N GLU A 87 32.11 -24.97 -3.43
CA GLU A 87 33.38 -24.26 -3.65
C GLU A 87 33.47 -23.01 -2.77
N ASN A 88 32.40 -22.22 -2.74
CA ASN A 88 32.34 -21.02 -1.94
C ASN A 88 31.87 -21.28 -0.49
N ARG A 89 31.42 -22.49 -0.17
CA ARG A 89 30.80 -22.86 1.13
C ARG A 89 29.65 -21.95 1.49
N GLU A 90 28.77 -21.78 0.55
CA GLU A 90 27.58 -20.96 0.69
C GLU A 90 26.31 -21.69 0.26
N VAL A 91 25.20 -21.26 0.83
CA VAL A 91 23.85 -21.69 0.44
C VAL A 91 23.02 -20.45 0.18
N THR A 92 22.47 -20.36 -1.01
CA THR A 92 21.43 -19.38 -1.32
C THR A 92 20.07 -19.99 -1.05
N LEU A 93 19.25 -19.28 -0.29
CA LEU A 93 17.89 -19.67 0.10
C LEU A 93 16.89 -18.73 -0.59
N TYR A 94 15.86 -19.30 -1.19
CA TYR A 94 14.65 -18.60 -1.60
C TYR A 94 13.50 -19.08 -0.72
N CYS A 95 12.90 -18.16 0.02
CA CYS A 95 11.85 -18.46 0.98
C CYS A 95 10.65 -17.56 0.70
N GLU A 96 9.47 -18.10 0.91
CA GLU A 96 8.23 -17.34 0.85
C GLU A 96 7.51 -17.46 2.19
N ASP A 97 6.66 -16.48 2.52
CA ASP A 97 5.94 -16.54 3.78
C ASP A 97 5.05 -17.81 3.87
N ALA A 98 4.70 -18.21 5.08
CA ALA A 98 3.98 -19.47 5.30
C ALA A 98 2.56 -19.50 4.70
N GLY A 99 2.07 -18.38 4.17
CA GLY A 99 0.86 -18.33 3.36
C GLY A 99 0.94 -19.22 2.12
N MET A 100 2.16 -19.53 1.66
CA MET A 100 2.39 -20.44 0.54
C MET A 100 1.94 -21.88 0.81
N ASP A 101 1.78 -22.30 2.07
CA ASP A 101 1.21 -23.61 2.38
C ASP A 101 -0.22 -23.77 1.84
N LEU A 102 -0.94 -22.66 1.62
CA LEU A 102 -2.25 -22.65 0.94
C LEU A 102 -2.14 -23.00 -0.55
N LEU A 103 -1.00 -22.78 -1.20
CA LEU A 103 -0.79 -23.10 -2.61
C LEU A 103 -0.86 -24.62 -2.86
N ASN A 104 -0.56 -25.44 -1.85
CA ASN A 104 -0.60 -26.89 -1.94
C ASN A 104 -2.02 -27.46 -1.85
N THR A 105 -3.02 -26.61 -1.53
CA THR A 105 -4.41 -27.02 -1.43
C THR A 105 -5.16 -26.54 -2.69
N ILE A 106 -5.96 -27.43 -3.28
CA ILE A 106 -6.73 -27.15 -4.49
C ILE A 106 -8.13 -26.67 -4.09
N ALA A 107 -8.52 -25.52 -4.62
CA ALA A 107 -9.86 -25.02 -4.63
C ALA A 107 -10.57 -25.50 -5.90
N GLU A 108 -11.55 -26.36 -5.75
CA GLU A 108 -12.33 -26.91 -6.85
C GLU A 108 -13.23 -25.83 -7.50
N LYS A 109 -13.86 -26.18 -8.65
CA LYS A 109 -14.91 -25.35 -9.21
C LYS A 109 -16.01 -25.12 -8.18
N TYR A 110 -16.55 -23.93 -8.16
CA TYR A 110 -17.56 -23.53 -7.18
C TYR A 110 -18.59 -22.57 -7.80
N GLU A 111 -19.84 -22.76 -7.48
CA GLU A 111 -20.92 -21.82 -7.83
C GLU A 111 -21.74 -21.51 -6.58
N ALA A 112 -21.77 -20.24 -6.20
CA ALA A 112 -22.48 -19.81 -5.03
C ALA A 112 -24.01 -19.91 -5.23
N SER A 113 -24.70 -20.47 -4.25
CA SER A 113 -26.19 -20.50 -4.25
C SER A 113 -26.80 -19.11 -4.04
N GLN A 114 -26.11 -18.26 -3.28
CA GLN A 114 -26.52 -16.89 -2.95
C GLN A 114 -25.30 -15.99 -2.79
N ALA A 115 -25.50 -14.69 -2.54
CA ALA A 115 -24.40 -13.76 -2.28
C ALA A 115 -23.82 -13.96 -0.88
N TYR A 116 -22.52 -14.27 -0.79
CA TYR A 116 -21.75 -14.40 0.44
C TYR A 116 -20.77 -13.25 0.62
N THR A 117 -20.24 -13.09 1.84
CA THR A 117 -19.12 -12.19 2.13
C THR A 117 -17.81 -12.79 1.63
N ALA A 118 -16.76 -11.98 1.50
CA ALA A 118 -15.42 -12.48 1.17
C ALA A 118 -14.97 -13.57 2.16
N VAL A 119 -15.16 -13.33 3.46
CA VAL A 119 -14.86 -14.30 4.52
C VAL A 119 -15.63 -15.60 4.32
N GLY A 120 -16.93 -15.53 4.01
CA GLY A 120 -17.74 -16.73 3.80
C GLY A 120 -17.24 -17.60 2.64
N TYR A 121 -16.62 -17.01 1.63
CA TYR A 121 -15.93 -17.75 0.57
C TYR A 121 -14.59 -18.33 1.03
N ILE A 122 -13.77 -17.53 1.72
CA ILE A 122 -12.43 -17.95 2.14
C ILE A 122 -12.51 -19.10 3.14
N GLU A 123 -13.42 -19.04 4.12
CA GLU A 123 -13.60 -20.06 5.14
C GLU A 123 -13.93 -21.44 4.57
N GLU A 124 -14.59 -21.50 3.41
CA GLU A 124 -14.84 -22.76 2.72
C GLU A 124 -13.54 -23.47 2.32
N TRP A 125 -12.52 -22.71 1.90
CA TRP A 125 -11.28 -23.26 1.36
C TRP A 125 -10.18 -23.41 2.38
N ILE A 126 -10.17 -22.62 3.47
CA ILE A 126 -9.12 -22.69 4.50
C ILE A 126 -9.41 -23.69 5.62
N ARG A 127 -10.56 -24.35 5.59
CA ARG A 127 -10.96 -25.31 6.62
C ARG A 127 -9.91 -26.43 6.77
N GLY A 128 -9.36 -26.56 7.97
CA GLY A 128 -8.33 -27.57 8.29
C GLY A 128 -6.90 -27.18 7.91
N THR A 129 -6.66 -25.99 7.33
CA THR A 129 -5.30 -25.50 7.03
C THR A 129 -4.61 -24.87 8.23
N GLY A 130 -5.36 -24.55 9.29
CA GLY A 130 -4.85 -23.81 10.46
C GLY A 130 -4.86 -22.30 10.29
N PHE A 131 -5.27 -21.79 9.11
CA PHE A 131 -5.46 -20.37 8.89
C PHE A 131 -6.81 -19.88 9.45
N GLU A 132 -6.80 -18.68 9.98
CA GLU A 132 -7.96 -17.97 10.49
C GLU A 132 -8.06 -16.58 9.81
N ILE A 133 -9.23 -15.96 9.87
CA ILE A 133 -9.40 -14.58 9.41
C ILE A 133 -8.91 -13.63 10.50
N GLY A 134 -7.98 -12.78 10.16
CA GLY A 134 -7.49 -11.70 11.00
C GLY A 134 -8.30 -10.41 10.79
N VAL A 135 -7.67 -9.39 10.23
CA VAL A 135 -8.33 -8.11 9.90
C VAL A 135 -9.31 -8.32 8.75
N ASN A 136 -10.49 -7.71 8.84
CA ASN A 136 -11.50 -7.72 7.78
C ASN A 136 -12.18 -6.35 7.65
N GLU A 137 -11.71 -5.53 6.71
CA GLU A 137 -12.26 -4.19 6.43
C GLU A 137 -13.40 -4.21 5.39
N ILE A 138 -13.68 -5.36 4.76
CA ILE A 138 -14.69 -5.52 3.70
C ILE A 138 -15.88 -6.38 4.14
N SER A 139 -16.13 -6.47 5.44
CA SER A 139 -17.13 -7.36 6.06
C SER A 139 -18.56 -7.13 5.57
N ASN A 140 -18.89 -5.93 5.11
CA ASN A 140 -20.24 -5.56 4.70
C ASN A 140 -20.56 -5.89 3.23
N LEU A 141 -19.54 -6.20 2.42
CA LEU A 141 -19.73 -6.51 1.01
C LEU A 141 -20.19 -7.95 0.83
N LYS A 142 -21.14 -8.17 -0.08
CA LYS A 142 -21.62 -9.50 -0.46
C LYS A 142 -21.71 -9.58 -1.97
N ARG A 143 -21.26 -10.71 -2.54
CA ARG A 143 -21.30 -10.98 -3.98
C ARG A 143 -21.67 -12.43 -4.22
N LYS A 144 -22.30 -12.72 -5.36
CA LYS A 144 -22.55 -14.09 -5.81
C LYS A 144 -21.48 -14.44 -6.83
N LEU A 145 -20.53 -15.28 -6.44
CA LEU A 145 -19.38 -15.63 -7.26
C LEU A 145 -19.48 -17.03 -7.82
N LYS A 146 -18.82 -17.24 -8.95
CA LYS A 146 -18.69 -18.52 -9.63
C LYS A 146 -17.26 -18.69 -10.15
N TRP A 147 -16.73 -19.87 -10.02
CA TRP A 147 -15.47 -20.30 -10.63
C TRP A 147 -15.67 -21.61 -11.36
N ASP A 148 -15.49 -21.60 -12.67
CA ASP A 148 -15.72 -22.78 -13.52
C ASP A 148 -14.51 -23.73 -13.54
N GLY A 149 -13.33 -23.28 -13.06
CA GLY A 149 -12.08 -24.03 -13.01
C GLY A 149 -11.55 -24.26 -11.60
N GLU A 150 -10.58 -25.15 -11.52
CA GLU A 150 -9.75 -25.38 -10.34
C GLU A 150 -8.64 -24.33 -10.27
N SER A 151 -8.19 -24.01 -9.05
CA SER A 151 -7.03 -23.15 -8.78
C SER A 151 -6.41 -23.55 -7.45
N THR A 152 -5.27 -23.00 -7.11
CA THR A 152 -4.78 -23.09 -5.73
C THR A 152 -5.66 -22.25 -4.80
N VAL A 153 -5.68 -22.56 -3.51
CA VAL A 153 -6.43 -21.79 -2.52
C VAL A 153 -5.91 -20.35 -2.45
N ALA A 154 -4.60 -20.13 -2.56
CA ALA A 154 -4.03 -18.79 -2.56
C ALA A 154 -4.52 -17.96 -3.78
N GLU A 155 -4.54 -18.55 -4.99
CA GLU A 155 -5.09 -17.89 -6.18
C GLU A 155 -6.60 -17.63 -6.02
N ARG A 156 -7.33 -18.55 -5.38
CA ARG A 156 -8.75 -18.38 -5.09
C ARG A 156 -8.98 -17.20 -4.14
N ILE A 157 -8.19 -17.08 -3.08
CA ILE A 157 -8.25 -15.95 -2.15
C ILE A 157 -7.96 -14.62 -2.88
N ALA A 158 -6.92 -14.59 -3.72
CA ALA A 158 -6.62 -13.42 -4.53
C ALA A 158 -7.76 -13.06 -5.50
N SER A 159 -8.38 -14.07 -6.13
CA SER A 159 -9.55 -13.88 -6.99
C SER A 159 -10.74 -13.33 -6.20
N ILE A 160 -11.03 -13.87 -5.00
CA ILE A 160 -12.08 -13.35 -4.12
C ILE A 160 -11.81 -11.88 -3.82
N ALA A 161 -10.61 -11.52 -3.37
CA ALA A 161 -10.25 -10.15 -3.04
C ALA A 161 -10.45 -9.19 -4.24
N THR A 162 -10.03 -9.61 -5.43
CA THR A 162 -10.24 -8.86 -6.67
C THR A 162 -11.73 -8.60 -6.94
N GLN A 163 -12.59 -9.60 -6.74
CA GLN A 163 -14.03 -9.45 -6.93
C GLN A 163 -14.70 -8.59 -5.85
N PHE A 164 -14.05 -8.40 -4.70
CA PHE A 164 -14.51 -7.53 -3.62
C PHE A 164 -13.81 -6.17 -3.66
N ASP A 165 -14.00 -5.45 -4.79
CA ASP A 165 -13.53 -4.08 -5.05
C ASP A 165 -12.00 -3.94 -5.05
N ASN A 166 -11.30 -4.97 -5.55
CA ASN A 166 -9.85 -5.06 -5.52
C ASN A 166 -9.28 -4.91 -4.11
N ALA A 167 -9.91 -5.56 -3.14
CA ALA A 167 -9.40 -5.64 -1.78
C ALA A 167 -8.00 -6.26 -1.77
N GLU A 168 -7.22 -5.90 -0.79
CA GLU A 168 -5.84 -6.35 -0.68
C GLU A 168 -5.71 -7.41 0.41
N VAL A 169 -4.91 -8.43 0.12
CA VAL A 169 -4.68 -9.54 1.05
C VAL A 169 -3.30 -9.38 1.68
N SER A 170 -3.15 -9.80 2.94
CA SER A 170 -1.86 -10.03 3.55
C SER A 170 -1.94 -11.19 4.54
N TYR A 171 -0.80 -11.78 4.80
CA TYR A 171 -0.67 -12.84 5.79
C TYR A 171 0.08 -12.31 7.01
N SER A 172 -0.29 -12.77 8.20
CA SER A 172 0.44 -12.45 9.42
C SER A 172 0.46 -13.65 10.37
N PHE A 173 1.48 -13.70 11.23
CA PHE A 173 1.76 -14.86 12.04
C PHE A 173 1.99 -14.42 13.48
N GLU A 174 1.26 -15.04 14.42
CA GLU A 174 1.54 -14.89 15.84
C GLU A 174 2.49 -16.03 16.26
N VAL A 175 3.72 -15.69 16.59
CA VAL A 175 4.76 -16.65 16.98
C VAL A 175 5.18 -16.35 18.42
N GLU A 176 5.17 -17.37 19.28
CA GLU A 176 5.66 -17.31 20.64
C GLU A 176 6.81 -18.32 20.81
N GLY A 177 8.02 -17.79 20.99
CA GLY A 177 9.25 -18.61 20.92
C GLY A 177 9.40 -19.27 19.54
N MET A 178 9.35 -20.59 19.52
CA MET A 178 9.38 -21.41 18.29
C MET A 178 8.00 -22.02 17.97
N SER A 179 6.93 -21.52 18.58
CA SER A 179 5.58 -22.02 18.36
C SER A 179 4.75 -21.00 17.62
N VAL A 180 4.25 -21.37 16.44
CA VAL A 180 3.26 -20.59 15.71
C VAL A 180 1.91 -20.77 16.41
N LYS A 181 1.31 -19.67 16.85
CA LYS A 181 0.02 -19.66 17.56
C LYS A 181 -1.12 -19.44 16.61
N LYS A 182 -0.95 -18.53 15.64
CA LYS A 182 -1.97 -18.23 14.63
C LYS A 182 -1.34 -17.95 13.29
N LEU A 183 -2.05 -18.37 12.27
CA LEU A 183 -1.82 -18.07 10.87
C LEU A 183 -3.02 -17.26 10.42
N LEU A 184 -2.81 -16.00 10.06
CA LEU A 184 -3.90 -15.05 9.81
C LEU A 184 -3.93 -14.59 8.36
N ILE A 185 -5.12 -14.59 7.77
CA ILE A 185 -5.41 -13.98 6.48
C ILE A 185 -6.11 -12.65 6.76
N ASN A 186 -5.52 -11.56 6.31
CA ASN A 186 -6.07 -10.23 6.49
C ASN A 186 -6.63 -9.69 5.17
N LEU A 187 -7.81 -9.11 5.23
CA LEU A 187 -8.53 -8.51 4.11
C LEU A 187 -8.66 -7.00 4.35
N TRP A 188 -7.95 -6.24 3.54
CA TRP A 188 -7.92 -4.79 3.62
C TRP A 188 -8.71 -4.18 2.48
N LYS A 189 -9.46 -3.12 2.75
CA LYS A 189 -10.00 -2.30 1.67
C LYS A 189 -8.86 -1.67 0.86
N LYS A 190 -7.85 -1.18 1.55
CA LYS A 190 -6.59 -0.69 0.99
C LYS A 190 -5.55 -0.67 2.11
N ARG A 191 -4.41 -1.34 1.94
CA ARG A 191 -3.33 -1.35 2.93
C ARG A 191 -2.61 0.00 2.96
N GLY A 192 -2.01 0.30 4.12
CA GLY A 192 -1.22 1.51 4.33
C GLY A 192 -2.08 2.72 4.68
N LYS A 193 -1.40 3.80 4.96
CA LYS A 193 -1.95 5.10 5.36
C LYS A 193 -1.20 6.22 4.66
N ASP A 194 -1.73 7.43 4.68
CA ASP A 194 -0.94 8.61 4.36
C ASP A 194 0.09 8.83 5.48
N ALA A 195 1.33 8.46 5.21
CA ALA A 195 2.41 8.57 6.17
C ALA A 195 2.89 10.01 6.38
N LYS A 196 2.48 10.94 5.50
CA LYS A 196 2.92 12.35 5.48
C LYS A 196 4.44 12.50 5.48
N VAL A 197 5.14 11.50 4.94
CA VAL A 197 6.59 11.46 4.84
C VAL A 197 7.01 12.01 3.49
N GLN A 198 7.92 12.98 3.50
CA GLN A 198 8.59 13.50 2.31
C GLN A 198 9.95 12.84 2.15
N LEU A 199 10.19 12.22 1.00
CA LEU A 199 11.45 11.63 0.60
C LEU A 199 12.11 12.53 -0.45
N ARG A 200 13.25 13.15 -0.11
CA ARG A 200 13.95 14.10 -0.99
C ARG A 200 15.12 13.45 -1.71
N LEU A 201 15.20 13.70 -3.03
CA LEU A 201 16.35 13.28 -3.83
C LEU A 201 17.62 13.98 -3.34
N GLY A 202 18.68 13.20 -3.12
CA GLY A 202 19.98 13.68 -2.61
C GLY A 202 20.08 13.73 -1.08
N ARG A 203 18.99 13.48 -0.34
CA ARG A 203 18.98 13.36 1.12
C ARG A 203 18.50 11.96 1.55
N ASP A 204 17.23 11.65 1.27
CA ASP A 204 16.58 10.41 1.68
C ASP A 204 16.57 9.39 0.55
N VAL A 205 16.64 9.86 -0.68
CA VAL A 205 16.60 9.08 -1.92
C VAL A 205 17.88 9.35 -2.71
N LYS A 206 18.57 8.28 -3.08
CA LYS A 206 19.79 8.35 -3.90
C LYS A 206 19.46 8.49 -5.39
N ASN A 207 18.43 7.80 -5.83
CA ASN A 207 18.05 7.74 -7.23
C ASN A 207 16.54 7.58 -7.39
N ILE A 208 16.00 8.17 -8.44
CA ILE A 208 14.61 8.01 -8.87
C ILE A 208 14.67 7.57 -10.34
N ARG A 209 14.08 6.42 -10.64
CA ARG A 209 13.89 5.93 -12.00
C ARG A 209 12.40 5.93 -12.29
N ASP A 210 11.98 6.67 -13.28
CA ASP A 210 10.62 6.63 -13.79
C ASP A 210 10.52 5.62 -14.96
N LYS A 211 9.46 4.88 -14.96
CA LYS A 211 9.07 3.96 -16.03
C LYS A 211 7.67 4.29 -16.50
N GLU A 212 7.50 4.48 -17.77
CA GLU A 212 6.19 4.66 -18.39
C GLU A 212 5.91 3.49 -19.34
N SER A 213 4.68 2.95 -19.28
CA SER A 213 4.25 1.82 -20.09
C SER A 213 2.86 2.04 -20.67
N VAL A 214 2.72 1.75 -21.94
CA VAL A 214 1.43 1.74 -22.67
C VAL A 214 0.85 0.32 -22.79
N GLN A 215 1.46 -0.67 -22.17
CA GLN A 215 1.03 -2.08 -22.26
C GLN A 215 -0.41 -2.29 -21.86
N THR A 216 -0.87 -1.60 -20.83
CA THR A 216 -2.24 -1.70 -20.30
C THR A 216 -3.17 -0.63 -20.85
N LEU A 217 -2.66 0.30 -21.66
CA LEU A 217 -3.45 1.40 -22.20
C LEU A 217 -4.69 0.89 -22.94
N ALA A 218 -5.83 1.51 -22.64
CA ALA A 218 -7.09 1.26 -23.32
C ALA A 218 -7.86 2.56 -23.52
N THR A 219 -8.52 2.69 -24.65
CA THR A 219 -9.44 3.80 -24.91
C THR A 219 -10.90 3.32 -25.00
N ALA A 220 -11.08 1.99 -24.97
CA ALA A 220 -12.36 1.34 -24.88
C ALA A 220 -12.26 0.01 -24.13
N LEU A 221 -13.33 -0.35 -23.42
CA LEU A 221 -13.46 -1.64 -22.76
C LEU A 221 -14.67 -2.42 -23.30
N ARG A 222 -14.43 -3.68 -23.63
CA ARG A 222 -15.49 -4.67 -23.83
C ARG A 222 -15.83 -5.26 -22.48
N VAL A 223 -17.01 -4.93 -21.97
CA VAL A 223 -17.39 -5.20 -20.60
C VAL A 223 -18.33 -6.38 -20.52
N THR A 224 -18.04 -7.33 -19.61
CA THR A 224 -18.84 -8.51 -19.35
C THR A 224 -19.06 -8.65 -17.85
N GLY A 225 -20.29 -8.93 -17.45
CA GLY A 225 -20.67 -9.18 -16.06
C GLY A 225 -20.89 -10.65 -15.77
N GLY A 226 -21.57 -10.92 -14.66
CA GLY A 226 -22.02 -12.25 -14.28
C GLY A 226 -23.24 -12.71 -15.07
N THR A 227 -23.58 -13.99 -14.95
CA THR A 227 -24.78 -14.57 -15.56
C THR A 227 -25.95 -14.49 -14.59
N ALA A 228 -27.04 -13.81 -14.99
CA ALA A 228 -28.22 -13.70 -14.17
C ALA A 228 -28.93 -15.07 -14.04
N GLU A 229 -29.66 -15.28 -12.95
CA GLU A 229 -30.40 -16.50 -12.70
C GLU A 229 -31.43 -16.75 -13.83
N GLY A 230 -31.35 -17.94 -14.43
CA GLY A 230 -32.20 -18.32 -15.57
C GLY A 230 -31.68 -17.85 -16.94
N SER A 231 -30.56 -17.18 -17.03
CA SER A 231 -29.87 -16.81 -18.28
C SER A 231 -28.74 -17.78 -18.58
N SER A 232 -28.46 -18.01 -19.86
CA SER A 232 -27.27 -18.73 -20.32
C SER A 232 -26.11 -17.81 -20.71
N GLU A 233 -26.38 -16.51 -20.81
CA GLU A 233 -25.42 -15.52 -21.27
C GLU A 233 -25.10 -14.51 -20.14
N PRO A 234 -23.83 -14.11 -19.98
CA PRO A 234 -23.46 -13.09 -19.03
C PRO A 234 -24.02 -11.72 -19.45
N ILE A 235 -24.31 -10.86 -18.48
CA ILE A 235 -24.74 -9.50 -18.78
C ILE A 235 -23.61 -8.72 -19.43
N THR A 236 -23.97 -7.77 -20.28
CA THR A 236 -23.09 -6.79 -20.90
C THR A 236 -23.66 -5.39 -20.73
N LEU A 237 -22.98 -4.38 -21.22
CA LEU A 237 -23.51 -3.00 -21.22
C LEU A 237 -24.50 -2.75 -22.38
N GLU A 238 -24.77 -3.74 -23.21
CA GLU A 238 -25.72 -3.60 -24.33
C GLU A 238 -27.10 -3.22 -23.83
N GLY A 239 -27.66 -2.15 -24.39
CA GLY A 239 -28.97 -1.62 -23.98
C GLY A 239 -28.94 -0.73 -22.73
N TYR A 240 -27.82 -0.62 -22.04
CA TYR A 240 -27.63 0.35 -20.96
C TYR A 240 -27.17 1.70 -21.51
N SER A 241 -27.63 2.80 -20.94
CA SER A 241 -27.26 4.15 -21.39
C SER A 241 -26.39 4.83 -20.35
N TYR A 242 -25.21 5.27 -20.77
CA TYR A 242 -24.29 6.08 -19.96
C TYR A 242 -23.50 7.02 -20.87
N ASP A 243 -23.42 8.30 -20.51
CA ASP A 243 -22.58 9.30 -21.13
C ASP A 243 -22.31 10.43 -20.11
N ASP A 244 -21.05 10.61 -19.68
CA ASP A 244 -20.62 11.67 -18.76
C ASP A 244 -19.95 12.86 -19.47
N GLY A 245 -20.02 12.89 -20.81
CA GLY A 245 -19.38 13.88 -21.66
C GLY A 245 -18.05 13.38 -22.25
N ASP A 246 -17.28 12.57 -21.54
CA ASP A 246 -16.07 11.90 -22.03
C ASP A 246 -16.29 10.41 -22.25
N ILE A 247 -16.75 9.70 -21.24
CA ILE A 247 -16.97 8.25 -21.30
C ILE A 247 -18.42 7.96 -21.66
N TYR A 248 -18.63 7.09 -22.65
CA TYR A 248 -19.94 6.75 -23.15
C TYR A 248 -20.02 5.28 -23.58
N ILE A 249 -21.23 4.75 -23.62
CA ILE A 249 -21.51 3.39 -24.11
C ILE A 249 -21.88 3.44 -25.60
N ASP A 250 -21.27 2.55 -26.37
CA ASP A 250 -21.61 2.27 -27.75
C ASP A 250 -21.71 0.75 -27.98
N GLY A 251 -22.95 0.26 -28.01
CA GLY A 251 -23.24 -1.17 -28.02
C GLY A 251 -22.74 -1.89 -26.78
N LYS A 252 -21.78 -2.80 -26.94
CA LYS A 252 -21.12 -3.56 -25.84
C LYS A 252 -19.84 -2.93 -25.33
N LEU A 253 -19.45 -1.77 -25.88
CA LEU A 253 -18.20 -1.09 -25.59
C LEU A 253 -18.44 0.15 -24.73
N LEU A 254 -17.64 0.30 -23.69
CA LEU A 254 -17.47 1.56 -22.97
C LEU A 254 -16.26 2.28 -23.58
N LYS A 255 -16.43 3.50 -24.04
CA LYS A 255 -15.45 4.26 -24.82
C LYS A 255 -15.15 5.60 -24.21
N SER A 256 -13.90 6.12 -24.34
CA SER A 256 -13.50 7.47 -23.94
C SER A 256 -13.15 8.32 -25.15
N ARG A 257 -13.75 9.51 -25.26
CA ARG A 257 -13.49 10.48 -26.32
C ARG A 257 -12.11 11.11 -26.20
N SER A 258 -11.75 11.50 -24.98
CA SER A 258 -10.45 12.12 -24.71
C SER A 258 -9.30 11.13 -24.92
N ALA A 259 -9.44 9.89 -24.45
CA ALA A 259 -8.43 8.88 -24.59
C ALA A 259 -8.20 8.50 -26.06
N VAL A 260 -9.26 8.32 -26.86
CA VAL A 260 -9.08 8.03 -28.30
C VAL A 260 -8.52 9.22 -29.07
N ALA A 261 -8.88 10.44 -28.70
CA ALA A 261 -8.30 11.65 -29.31
C ALA A 261 -6.78 11.74 -29.07
N LYS A 262 -6.33 11.31 -27.89
CA LYS A 262 -4.90 11.35 -27.50
C LYS A 262 -4.11 10.14 -28.02
N TRP A 263 -4.69 8.95 -27.96
CA TRP A 263 -3.99 7.68 -28.17
C TRP A 263 -4.46 6.91 -29.39
N GLY A 264 -5.55 7.33 -30.03
CA GLY A 264 -6.08 6.70 -31.22
C GLY A 264 -5.08 6.73 -32.36
N SER A 265 -5.01 5.62 -33.12
CA SER A 265 -4.09 5.50 -34.22
C SER A 265 -4.60 6.26 -35.46
N THR A 266 -3.79 7.16 -36.01
CA THR A 266 -4.04 7.83 -37.29
C THR A 266 -4.17 6.83 -38.46
N TRP A 267 -3.46 5.71 -38.39
CA TRP A 267 -3.46 4.64 -39.38
C TRP A 267 -4.72 3.80 -39.40
N SER A 268 -5.49 3.80 -38.36
CA SER A 268 -6.69 2.98 -38.21
C SER A 268 -8.00 3.81 -38.07
N ASN A 269 -8.00 5.00 -38.63
CA ASN A 269 -9.15 5.89 -38.69
C ASN A 269 -9.71 6.22 -37.26
N GLY A 270 -8.81 6.49 -36.33
CA GLY A 270 -9.15 6.83 -34.96
C GLY A 270 -9.72 5.64 -34.15
N LYS A 271 -9.35 4.41 -34.53
CA LYS A 271 -9.79 3.23 -33.79
C LYS A 271 -9.36 3.26 -32.37
N HIS A 272 -10.29 2.85 -31.51
CA HIS A 272 -10.02 2.63 -30.08
C HIS A 272 -9.02 1.48 -29.87
N ILE A 273 -8.20 1.62 -28.83
CA ILE A 273 -7.45 0.53 -28.23
C ILE A 273 -8.40 -0.20 -27.32
N GLU A 274 -8.85 -1.39 -27.73
CA GLU A 274 -9.85 -2.16 -27.01
C GLU A 274 -9.21 -3.17 -26.06
N ARG A 275 -9.78 -3.34 -24.86
CA ARG A 275 -9.48 -4.42 -23.92
C ARG A 275 -10.76 -5.03 -23.37
N THR A 276 -10.65 -6.26 -22.87
CA THR A 276 -11.74 -6.91 -22.15
C THR A 276 -11.67 -6.56 -20.67
N TYR A 277 -12.84 -6.36 -20.05
CA TYR A 277 -13.01 -6.18 -18.63
C TYR A 277 -14.18 -7.03 -18.13
N ASN A 278 -13.89 -7.86 -17.14
CA ASN A 278 -14.89 -8.74 -16.54
C ASN A 278 -15.07 -8.36 -15.08
N PHE A 279 -16.33 -8.18 -14.67
CA PHE A 279 -16.68 -7.89 -13.29
C PHE A 279 -17.95 -8.64 -12.90
N GLU A 280 -17.85 -9.52 -11.92
CA GLU A 280 -18.92 -10.45 -11.54
C GLU A 280 -20.06 -9.73 -10.82
N THR A 281 -21.03 -9.26 -11.59
CA THR A 281 -22.28 -8.68 -11.11
C THR A 281 -23.39 -8.94 -12.11
N THR A 282 -24.63 -9.02 -11.65
CA THR A 282 -25.85 -9.12 -12.49
C THR A 282 -26.53 -7.75 -12.67
N SER A 283 -25.96 -6.67 -12.15
CA SER A 283 -26.45 -5.30 -12.27
C SER A 283 -25.69 -4.53 -13.34
N GLN A 284 -26.34 -4.14 -14.42
CA GLN A 284 -25.71 -3.29 -15.46
C GLN A 284 -25.23 -1.94 -14.91
N SER A 285 -25.92 -1.36 -13.94
CA SER A 285 -25.52 -0.10 -13.31
C SER A 285 -24.21 -0.26 -12.54
N GLU A 286 -24.09 -1.31 -11.75
CA GLU A 286 -22.87 -1.63 -11.01
C GLU A 286 -21.72 -1.97 -11.96
N LEU A 287 -21.99 -2.81 -12.97
CA LEU A 287 -21.04 -3.16 -14.01
C LEU A 287 -20.49 -1.93 -14.73
N CYS A 288 -21.37 -0.99 -15.08
CA CYS A 288 -20.98 0.27 -15.72
C CYS A 288 -20.10 1.13 -14.79
N ALA A 289 -20.46 1.29 -13.53
CA ALA A 289 -19.69 2.10 -12.58
C ALA A 289 -18.27 1.58 -12.39
N HIS A 290 -18.11 0.25 -12.25
CA HIS A 290 -16.79 -0.38 -12.17
C HIS A 290 -16.00 -0.25 -13.47
N ALA A 291 -16.64 -0.46 -14.61
CA ALA A 291 -16.00 -0.33 -15.92
C ALA A 291 -15.53 1.11 -16.21
N VAL A 292 -16.31 2.13 -15.82
CA VAL A 292 -15.93 3.54 -15.93
C VAL A 292 -14.68 3.82 -15.10
N THR A 293 -14.64 3.33 -13.88
CA THR A 293 -13.47 3.49 -13.00
C THR A 293 -12.23 2.83 -13.62
N GLU A 294 -12.37 1.62 -14.14
CA GLU A 294 -11.26 0.90 -14.77
C GLU A 294 -10.83 1.59 -16.08
N LEU A 295 -11.77 2.05 -16.92
CA LEU A 295 -11.41 2.76 -18.15
C LEU A 295 -10.65 4.05 -17.85
N LYS A 296 -11.05 4.83 -16.85
CA LYS A 296 -10.33 6.04 -16.43
C LYS A 296 -8.89 5.72 -16.04
N LYS A 297 -8.67 4.62 -15.31
CA LYS A 297 -7.33 4.15 -14.94
C LYS A 297 -6.49 3.74 -16.16
N LEU A 298 -7.09 3.01 -17.09
CA LEU A 298 -6.41 2.50 -18.29
C LEU A 298 -6.27 3.54 -19.42
N SER A 299 -6.92 4.70 -19.32
CA SER A 299 -6.89 5.76 -20.34
C SER A 299 -5.59 6.56 -20.38
N SER A 300 -4.67 6.27 -19.48
CA SER A 300 -3.33 6.88 -19.43
C SER A 300 -2.25 5.81 -19.32
N PRO A 301 -1.03 6.08 -19.82
CA PRO A 301 0.09 5.19 -19.59
C PRO A 301 0.30 4.92 -18.10
N THR A 302 0.64 3.68 -17.78
CA THR A 302 1.04 3.34 -16.42
C THR A 302 2.43 3.90 -16.16
N LYS A 303 2.55 4.79 -15.20
CA LYS A 303 3.84 5.27 -14.72
C LYS A 303 4.19 4.53 -13.42
N THR A 304 5.44 4.19 -13.23
CA THR A 304 5.96 3.56 -12.03
C THR A 304 7.28 4.23 -11.68
N TYR A 305 7.45 4.60 -10.44
CA TYR A 305 8.71 5.14 -9.96
C TYR A 305 9.42 4.11 -9.10
N GLU A 306 10.67 3.82 -9.44
CA GLU A 306 11.58 3.04 -8.60
C GLU A 306 12.51 4.00 -7.87
N VAL A 307 12.60 3.88 -6.56
CA VAL A 307 13.42 4.75 -5.72
C VAL A 307 14.40 3.93 -4.89
N ASP A 308 15.67 4.38 -4.89
CA ASP A 308 16.69 3.85 -4.01
C ASP A 308 16.69 4.71 -2.73
N ILE A 309 16.14 4.18 -1.64
CA ILE A 309 16.01 4.90 -0.37
C ILE A 309 17.30 4.68 0.44
N VAL A 310 17.95 5.77 0.87
CA VAL A 310 19.14 5.73 1.71
C VAL A 310 18.79 5.64 3.18
N THR A 311 17.76 6.38 3.57
CA THR A 311 17.26 6.42 4.94
C THR A 311 15.75 6.27 4.92
N MET A 312 15.26 5.16 5.45
CA MET A 312 13.82 4.94 5.60
C MET A 312 13.38 5.42 6.97
N PRO A 313 12.34 6.24 7.03
CA PRO A 313 11.68 6.55 8.31
C PRO A 313 11.12 5.29 8.96
N ASP A 314 11.32 5.13 10.27
CA ASP A 314 10.94 3.94 11.05
C ASP A 314 9.44 3.60 11.03
N ASN A 315 8.61 4.53 10.56
CA ASN A 315 7.15 4.42 10.54
C ASN A 315 6.54 4.14 9.17
N LEU A 316 7.35 3.81 8.16
CA LEU A 316 6.88 3.45 6.82
C LEU A 316 6.63 1.95 6.70
N SER A 317 5.50 1.60 6.10
CA SER A 317 5.10 0.23 5.81
C SER A 317 4.64 0.10 4.35
N ILE A 318 4.64 -1.13 3.85
CA ILE A 318 4.11 -1.42 2.51
C ILE A 318 2.66 -0.93 2.39
N GLY A 319 2.35 -0.28 1.28
CA GLY A 319 1.04 0.32 1.02
C GLY A 319 0.91 1.78 1.47
N ASP A 320 1.83 2.32 2.27
CA ASP A 320 1.79 3.72 2.72
C ASP A 320 1.98 4.69 1.54
N ILE A 321 1.32 5.85 1.65
CA ILE A 321 1.50 6.96 0.72
C ILE A 321 2.65 7.83 1.23
N VAL A 322 3.59 8.12 0.35
CA VAL A 322 4.74 8.99 0.58
C VAL A 322 4.81 10.08 -0.48
N TYR A 323 5.51 11.17 -0.19
CA TYR A 323 5.69 12.30 -1.08
C TYR A 323 7.13 12.33 -1.56
N ILE A 324 7.34 12.21 -2.87
CA ILE A 324 8.66 12.27 -3.49
C ILE A 324 8.92 13.68 -3.99
N VAL A 325 10.05 14.25 -3.58
CA VAL A 325 10.44 15.61 -3.93
C VAL A 325 11.81 15.59 -4.61
N SER A 326 11.86 16.16 -5.82
CA SER A 326 13.09 16.43 -6.54
C SER A 326 13.13 17.90 -6.95
N ASP A 327 13.90 18.70 -6.22
CA ASP A 327 13.99 20.15 -6.46
C ASP A 327 14.62 20.45 -7.84
N LYS A 328 15.56 19.62 -8.31
CA LYS A 328 16.22 19.77 -9.62
C LYS A 328 15.35 19.34 -10.79
N GLY A 329 14.47 18.38 -10.57
CA GLY A 329 13.59 17.82 -11.60
C GLY A 329 12.20 18.41 -11.57
N GLU A 330 11.95 19.39 -10.69
CA GLU A 330 10.60 19.96 -10.46
C GLU A 330 9.53 18.88 -10.26
N LEU A 331 9.95 17.74 -9.66
CA LEU A 331 9.10 16.59 -9.44
C LEU A 331 8.56 16.62 -8.02
N TYR A 332 7.25 16.74 -7.89
CA TYR A 332 6.52 16.57 -6.64
C TYR A 332 5.35 15.63 -6.87
N ILE A 333 5.43 14.45 -6.31
CA ILE A 333 4.40 13.42 -6.46
C ILE A 333 4.05 12.81 -5.12
N SER A 334 2.77 12.58 -4.87
CA SER A 334 2.32 11.63 -3.87
C SER A 334 2.23 10.25 -4.51
N SER A 335 2.77 9.25 -3.85
CA SER A 335 2.83 7.92 -4.41
C SER A 335 2.76 6.86 -3.32
N ARG A 336 2.19 5.73 -3.67
CA ARG A 336 2.02 4.59 -2.78
C ARG A 336 3.18 3.61 -2.89
N LEU A 337 3.64 3.07 -1.77
CA LEU A 337 4.62 1.99 -1.72
C LEU A 337 3.97 0.68 -2.17
N LEU A 338 4.25 0.25 -3.40
CA LEU A 338 3.71 -0.98 -3.99
C LEU A 338 4.59 -2.20 -3.77
N GLU A 339 5.90 -1.98 -3.73
CA GLU A 339 6.91 -2.99 -3.43
C GLU A 339 7.97 -2.37 -2.53
N LEU A 340 8.37 -3.10 -1.52
CA LEU A 340 9.41 -2.69 -0.58
C LEU A 340 10.42 -3.81 -0.43
N LYS A 341 11.67 -3.54 -0.83
CA LYS A 341 12.78 -4.47 -0.70
C LYS A 341 13.78 -3.94 0.33
N THR A 342 14.04 -4.73 1.36
CA THR A 342 14.94 -4.38 2.46
C THR A 342 16.02 -5.44 2.64
N SER A 343 17.25 -5.01 2.95
CA SER A 343 18.34 -5.88 3.34
C SER A 343 18.95 -5.37 4.64
N VAL A 344 19.08 -6.26 5.62
CA VAL A 344 19.70 -5.94 6.91
C VAL A 344 21.22 -6.03 6.82
N SER A 345 21.74 -7.05 6.14
CA SER A 345 23.19 -7.23 5.93
C SER A 345 23.76 -6.14 5.03
N GLY A 346 23.09 -5.86 3.91
CA GLY A 346 23.47 -4.84 2.94
C GLY A 346 23.10 -3.42 3.35
N LYS A 347 22.29 -3.24 4.40
CA LYS A 347 21.74 -1.94 4.83
C LYS A 347 21.12 -1.16 3.66
N LYS A 348 20.35 -1.87 2.84
CA LYS A 348 19.76 -1.35 1.60
C LYS A 348 18.25 -1.39 1.68
N ILE A 349 17.63 -0.36 1.16
CA ILE A 349 16.18 -0.24 1.04
C ILE A 349 15.87 0.24 -0.38
N GLU A 350 15.04 -0.51 -1.07
CA GLU A 350 14.53 -0.16 -2.40
C GLU A 350 13.02 -0.19 -2.35
N ALA A 351 12.38 0.73 -3.02
CA ALA A 351 10.92 0.76 -3.11
C ALA A 351 10.48 1.00 -4.54
N LYS A 352 9.39 0.33 -4.93
CA LYS A 352 8.62 0.70 -6.12
C LYS A 352 7.36 1.44 -5.68
N LEU A 353 7.16 2.56 -6.31
CA LEU A 353 6.04 3.45 -6.07
C LEU A 353 5.07 3.39 -7.25
N GLY A 354 3.81 3.52 -6.96
CA GLY A 354 2.76 3.59 -7.96
C GLY A 354 1.50 4.25 -7.40
N ASP A 355 0.39 4.21 -8.15
CA ASP A 355 -0.87 4.87 -7.78
C ASP A 355 -0.67 6.35 -7.42
N PHE A 356 0.12 7.07 -8.23
CA PHE A 356 0.46 8.46 -7.93
C PHE A 356 -0.53 9.43 -8.52
N VAL A 357 -0.67 10.55 -7.80
CA VAL A 357 -1.36 11.75 -8.26
C VAL A 357 -0.28 12.81 -8.49
N GLU A 358 -0.13 13.27 -9.72
CA GLU A 358 0.56 14.54 -9.98
C GLU A 358 -0.33 15.62 -9.38
N GLU A 359 0.09 16.19 -8.27
CA GLU A 359 -0.63 17.30 -7.67
C GLU A 359 -0.36 18.55 -8.51
N ASP A 360 -1.41 19.04 -9.14
CA ASP A 360 -1.37 20.23 -9.96
C ASP A 360 -1.03 21.47 -9.10
N SER A 361 -0.25 22.38 -9.63
CA SER A 361 0.49 23.48 -9.03
C SER A 361 -0.24 24.45 -8.06
N GLY A 362 -1.49 24.21 -7.72
CA GLY A 362 -2.24 25.04 -6.75
C GLY A 362 -1.91 24.75 -5.28
N ILE A 363 -1.38 23.56 -4.97
CA ILE A 363 -0.93 23.18 -3.60
C ILE A 363 0.59 23.41 -3.47
N ASP A 364 1.29 23.45 -4.58
CA ASP A 364 2.74 23.57 -4.73
C ASP A 364 3.33 24.77 -3.99
N ASP A 365 2.72 25.94 -4.07
CA ASP A 365 3.29 27.15 -3.45
C ASP A 365 3.21 27.12 -1.91
N GLN A 366 2.18 26.50 -1.34
CA GLN A 366 2.06 26.39 0.12
C GLN A 366 2.97 25.30 0.68
N VAL A 367 3.08 24.16 -0.02
CA VAL A 367 3.95 23.04 0.40
C VAL A 367 5.41 23.37 0.11
N ARG A 368 5.74 24.02 -1.01
CA ARG A 368 7.08 24.57 -1.27
C ARG A 368 7.48 25.56 -0.19
N SER A 369 6.62 26.51 0.15
CA SER A 369 6.93 27.49 1.19
C SER A 369 7.09 26.84 2.58
N LEU A 370 6.36 25.77 2.87
CA LEU A 370 6.52 25.00 4.10
C LEU A 370 7.82 24.17 4.08
N ALA A 371 8.12 23.55 2.94
CA ALA A 371 9.35 22.79 2.73
C ALA A 371 10.58 23.66 2.77
N ASP A 372 10.52 24.87 2.18
CA ASP A 372 11.61 25.86 2.21
C ASP A 372 11.82 26.43 3.63
N LYS A 373 10.74 26.63 4.37
CA LYS A 373 10.82 27.02 5.78
C LYS A 373 11.46 25.93 6.65
N LEU A 374 11.13 24.66 6.41
CA LEU A 374 11.74 23.52 7.12
C LEU A 374 13.19 23.26 6.70
N ALA A 375 13.55 23.44 5.42
CA ALA A 375 14.90 23.29 4.92
C ALA A 375 15.84 24.39 5.48
N ASN A 376 15.34 25.63 5.60
CA ASN A 376 16.09 26.74 6.17
C ASN A 376 16.30 26.62 7.70
N ILE A 377 15.48 25.81 8.38
CA ILE A 377 15.68 25.50 9.81
C ILE A 377 16.85 24.54 10.03
N ASN A 378 17.16 23.67 9.06
CA ASN A 378 18.17 22.60 9.22
C ASN A 378 19.55 22.91 8.66
N THR A 379 19.81 24.08 8.06
CA THR A 379 21.08 24.37 7.35
C THR A 379 22.02 25.35 8.02
N SER A 380 21.78 25.76 9.26
CA SER A 380 22.74 26.65 9.97
C SER A 380 23.25 26.02 11.28
N PRO A 381 24.46 25.46 11.30
CA PRO A 381 25.09 25.14 12.57
C PRO A 381 25.60 26.48 13.20
N GLY A 382 24.86 26.99 14.18
CA GLY A 382 25.34 28.08 15.01
C GLY A 382 24.48 29.32 15.17
N SER A 383 23.20 29.30 14.82
CA SER A 383 22.27 30.35 15.18
C SER A 383 21.19 29.79 16.09
N THR A 384 21.12 30.26 17.33
CA THR A 384 19.98 30.07 18.25
C THR A 384 18.80 30.89 17.77
N ALA A 385 18.26 30.58 16.60
CA ALA A 385 16.98 31.11 16.15
C ALA A 385 15.88 30.34 16.87
N SER A 386 15.22 31.01 17.78
CA SER A 386 14.06 30.55 18.53
C SER A 386 12.94 30.18 17.56
N THR A 387 12.55 28.88 17.52
CA THR A 387 11.49 28.37 16.64
C THR A 387 10.13 28.56 17.28
N LEU A 388 9.26 29.34 16.61
CA LEU A 388 7.85 29.46 16.98
C LEU A 388 7.02 28.52 16.12
N SER A 389 6.17 27.71 16.75
CA SER A 389 5.19 26.85 16.06
C SER A 389 3.80 27.05 16.65
N LEU A 390 2.77 26.91 15.79
CA LEU A 390 1.37 27.02 16.17
C LEU A 390 0.64 25.76 15.79
N THR A 391 -0.10 25.18 16.75
CA THR A 391 -1.01 24.05 16.53
C THR A 391 -2.43 24.44 16.91
N VAL A 392 -3.43 23.82 16.28
CA VAL A 392 -4.85 24.07 16.57
C VAL A 392 -5.49 22.77 17.05
N GLU A 393 -6.12 22.86 18.21
CA GLU A 393 -6.93 21.80 18.79
C GLU A 393 -8.43 22.12 18.67
N SER A 394 -9.26 21.12 18.41
CA SER A 394 -10.72 21.26 18.36
C SER A 394 -11.35 20.51 19.53
N SER A 395 -12.23 21.15 20.27
CA SER A 395 -12.91 20.56 21.42
C SER A 395 -13.82 19.37 21.09
N ARG A 396 -14.19 19.21 19.81
CA ARG A 396 -15.03 18.09 19.30
C ARG A 396 -14.43 17.33 18.13
N GLY A 397 -13.11 17.42 17.93
CA GLY A 397 -12.43 16.79 16.81
C GLY A 397 -12.57 17.60 15.50
N VAL A 398 -12.09 17.03 14.39
CA VAL A 398 -12.00 17.70 13.09
C VAL A 398 -13.00 17.17 12.05
N VAL A 399 -13.77 16.13 12.40
CA VAL A 399 -14.79 15.52 11.53
C VAL A 399 -16.15 15.72 12.16
N PHE A 400 -17.08 16.32 11.42
CA PHE A 400 -18.46 16.57 11.84
C PHE A 400 -19.40 15.84 10.89
N THR A 401 -20.29 15.01 11.48
CA THR A 401 -21.30 14.24 10.74
C THR A 401 -22.65 14.96 10.68
N ASP A 402 -22.82 16.02 11.48
CA ASP A 402 -24.06 16.79 11.58
C ASP A 402 -23.99 18.07 10.76
N THR A 403 -25.13 18.55 10.30
CA THR A 403 -25.28 19.81 9.54
C THR A 403 -25.00 21.06 10.35
N LEU A 404 -24.87 20.95 11.68
CA LEU A 404 -24.58 22.05 12.59
C LEU A 404 -23.24 21.81 13.30
N VAL A 405 -22.25 22.61 12.96
CA VAL A 405 -20.94 22.64 13.62
C VAL A 405 -21.03 23.54 14.85
N ASP A 406 -20.69 23.03 16.01
CA ASP A 406 -20.46 23.81 17.23
C ASP A 406 -19.22 23.28 17.92
N THR A 407 -18.08 23.89 17.69
CA THR A 407 -16.79 23.51 18.27
C THR A 407 -15.99 24.74 18.63
N THR A 408 -15.17 24.61 19.67
CA THR A 408 -14.17 25.61 20.04
C THR A 408 -12.82 25.16 19.54
N LEU A 409 -12.17 25.99 18.76
CA LEU A 409 -10.80 25.81 18.30
C LEU A 409 -9.88 26.58 19.24
N THR A 410 -8.81 25.92 19.70
CA THR A 410 -7.78 26.52 20.56
C THR A 410 -6.44 26.48 19.87
N ALA A 411 -5.75 27.60 19.81
CA ALA A 411 -4.41 27.71 19.25
C ALA A 411 -3.37 27.58 20.38
N HIS A 412 -2.46 26.65 20.23
CA HIS A 412 -1.32 26.43 21.12
C HIS A 412 -0.06 26.92 20.39
N ILE A 413 0.69 27.81 21.02
CA ILE A 413 1.92 28.37 20.47
C ILE A 413 3.10 27.82 21.28
N TYR A 414 4.08 27.30 20.57
CA TYR A 414 5.28 26.73 21.17
C TYR A 414 6.50 27.53 20.74
N LYS A 415 7.40 27.77 21.67
CA LYS A 415 8.72 28.34 21.41
C LYS A 415 9.77 27.32 21.87
N ASP A 416 10.60 26.90 20.93
CA ASP A 416 11.67 25.91 21.18
C ASP A 416 11.13 24.62 21.85
N GLY A 417 9.93 24.16 21.43
CA GLY A 417 9.27 22.95 21.93
C GLY A 417 8.52 23.12 23.27
N ARG A 418 8.54 24.31 23.90
CA ARG A 418 7.77 24.61 25.12
C ARG A 418 6.54 25.46 24.77
N GLU A 419 5.38 25.09 25.27
CA GLU A 419 4.15 25.86 25.11
C GLU A 419 4.25 27.19 25.84
N LEU A 420 3.85 28.27 25.15
CA LEU A 420 3.84 29.63 25.71
C LEU A 420 2.56 29.88 26.48
N THR A 421 2.70 30.59 27.60
CA THR A 421 1.56 31.11 28.37
C THR A 421 0.92 32.30 27.64
N ALA A 422 -0.33 32.65 28.01
CA ALA A 422 -1.05 33.76 27.40
C ALA A 422 -0.29 35.09 27.45
N SER A 423 0.45 35.35 28.53
CA SER A 423 1.29 36.55 28.66
C SER A 423 2.54 36.52 27.76
N GLU A 424 3.11 35.35 27.54
CA GLU A 424 4.26 35.19 26.63
C GLU A 424 3.81 35.32 25.16
N ILE A 425 2.63 34.79 24.82
CA ILE A 425 2.03 34.93 23.47
C ILE A 425 1.85 36.40 23.13
N ALA A 426 1.34 37.22 24.06
CA ALA A 426 1.13 38.65 23.84
C ALA A 426 2.44 39.41 23.54
N ASN A 427 3.60 38.90 23.96
CA ASN A 427 4.91 39.49 23.68
C ASN A 427 5.50 39.04 22.33
N VAL A 428 4.97 37.97 21.74
CA VAL A 428 5.50 37.36 20.50
C VAL A 428 4.64 37.71 19.29
N GLY A 429 3.36 38.03 19.51
CA GLY A 429 2.40 38.35 18.46
C GLY A 429 0.96 38.15 18.87
N LYS A 430 0.07 38.17 17.88
CA LYS A 430 -1.38 37.96 18.06
C LYS A 430 -1.85 36.77 17.24
N VAL A 431 -2.66 35.89 17.84
CA VAL A 431 -3.32 34.83 17.09
C VAL A 431 -4.55 35.40 16.38
N VAL A 432 -4.58 35.26 15.07
CA VAL A 432 -5.67 35.70 14.21
C VAL A 432 -6.30 34.52 13.50
N TRP A 433 -7.61 34.39 13.58
CA TRP A 433 -8.39 33.35 12.94
C TRP A 433 -9.00 33.86 11.62
N TYR A 434 -8.91 33.02 10.62
CA TYR A 434 -9.47 33.28 9.29
C TYR A 434 -10.52 32.22 8.97
N LYS A 435 -11.67 32.62 8.47
CA LYS A 435 -12.75 31.78 7.96
C LYS A 435 -12.88 31.99 6.47
N ASN A 436 -12.66 30.95 5.67
CA ASN A 436 -12.67 31.05 4.21
C ASN A 436 -11.75 32.17 3.67
N GLY A 437 -10.59 32.35 4.30
CA GLY A 437 -9.61 33.36 3.92
C GLY A 437 -9.90 34.81 4.44
N THR A 438 -11.04 35.03 5.12
CA THR A 438 -11.39 36.34 5.69
C THR A 438 -11.15 36.30 7.20
N LYS A 439 -10.53 37.37 7.73
CA LYS A 439 -10.29 37.53 9.17
C LYS A 439 -11.63 37.48 9.95
N ALA A 440 -11.70 36.56 10.91
CA ALA A 440 -12.93 36.29 11.65
C ALA A 440 -12.81 36.60 13.14
N HIS A 441 -11.63 36.38 13.76
CA HIS A 441 -11.46 36.58 15.21
C HIS A 441 -9.98 36.80 15.58
N GLU A 442 -9.72 37.46 16.70
CA GLU A 442 -8.39 37.57 17.33
C GLU A 442 -8.43 36.94 18.72
N GLY A 443 -7.39 36.20 19.08
CA GLY A 443 -7.26 35.53 20.37
C GLY A 443 -6.91 34.04 20.23
N THR A 444 -6.52 33.42 21.34
CA THR A 444 -6.07 32.02 21.35
C THR A 444 -7.19 31.01 21.20
N SER A 445 -8.46 31.42 21.29
CA SER A 445 -9.63 30.55 21.18
C SER A 445 -10.68 31.15 20.28
N TYR A 446 -11.28 30.35 19.39
CA TYR A 446 -12.34 30.74 18.48
C TYR A 446 -13.45 29.71 18.41
N ARG A 447 -14.69 30.12 18.73
CA ARG A 447 -15.87 29.27 18.65
C ARG A 447 -16.48 29.32 17.26
N VAL A 448 -16.57 28.18 16.61
CA VAL A 448 -17.18 28.00 15.29
C VAL A 448 -18.56 27.41 15.44
N GLN A 449 -19.61 28.15 15.05
CA GLN A 449 -21.01 27.74 15.16
C GLN A 449 -21.73 27.86 13.82
N ASN A 450 -22.70 26.98 13.56
CA ASN A 450 -23.68 27.07 12.45
C ASN A 450 -23.03 27.28 11.08
N VAL A 451 -22.05 26.47 10.72
CA VAL A 451 -21.30 26.66 9.48
C VAL A 451 -21.61 25.52 8.51
N GLU A 452 -22.17 25.87 7.36
CA GLU A 452 -22.12 25.03 6.17
C GLU A 452 -20.69 25.10 5.63
N ALA A 453 -19.95 23.99 5.66
CA ALA A 453 -18.61 23.78 5.13
C ALA A 453 -17.70 25.05 5.11
N ALA A 454 -16.94 25.29 6.16
CA ALA A 454 -15.97 26.38 6.21
C ALA A 454 -14.57 25.88 6.51
N ARG A 455 -13.58 26.44 5.83
CA ARG A 455 -12.17 26.30 6.22
C ARG A 455 -11.83 27.36 7.26
N VAL A 456 -11.39 26.92 8.43
CA VAL A 456 -10.91 27.82 9.49
C VAL A 456 -9.41 27.58 9.69
N SER A 457 -8.62 28.63 9.73
CA SER A 457 -7.17 28.58 9.99
C SER A 457 -6.78 29.65 11.00
N ALA A 458 -5.71 29.38 11.78
CA ALA A 458 -5.10 30.33 12.70
C ALA A 458 -3.71 30.74 12.21
N GLN A 459 -3.34 31.99 12.39
CA GLN A 459 -2.00 32.53 12.12
C GLN A 459 -1.52 33.31 13.32
N LEU A 460 -0.22 33.28 13.59
CA LEU A 460 0.42 34.16 14.54
C LEU A 460 0.96 35.35 13.77
N GLU A 461 0.34 36.52 13.98
CA GLU A 461 0.81 37.79 13.44
C GLU A 461 1.79 38.40 14.45
N VAL A 462 3.04 38.55 14.05
CA VAL A 462 4.16 39.06 14.85
C VAL A 462 4.28 40.55 14.71
#